data_9e19d1bf64954090d799625ecb683787
#
_entry.id   9e19d1bf64954090d799625ecb683787
#
_cell.length_a   1.000
_cell.length_b   1.000
_cell.length_c   1.000
_cell.angle_alpha   90.00
_cell.angle_beta   90.00
_cell.angle_gamma   90.00
#
_symmetry.space_group_name_H-M   'P 1'
#
loop_
_entity.id
_entity.type
_entity.pdbx_description
1 polymer ?
#
loop_
_entity_poly.entity_id
_entity_poly.type
_entity_poly.pdbx_seq_one_letter_code
_entity_poly.pdbx_strand_id
1 'polypeptide(L)'
;ELITVARDAADTNPAGGSLRLNPDLEIPRYVSSLDIHLMPGCYNSEYTQDDVAQGAVLAYGGDVFKGGFRHRKGNPGGVGQSIAKYLSLKYPKFAPKRILDLGCTSGRNLFPYVEVFPEAEAHGIDVGAPVLRFGHALASYKGIPIHFSQQNAECLDFEDNSFDIVTS
;
A
#
# COMPACT_ATOMS: atom_id res chain seq x y z
N GLU A 1 -9.76 -18.70 -1.17
CA GLU A 1 -10.46 -17.78 -2.08
C GLU A 1 -9.67 -16.45 -2.24
N LEU A 2 -9.37 -15.69 -1.18
CA LEU A 2 -8.61 -14.44 -1.30
C LEU A 2 -7.19 -14.65 -1.85
N ILE A 3 -6.50 -15.70 -1.45
CA ILE A 3 -5.17 -16.05 -1.98
C ILE A 3 -5.24 -16.32 -3.50
N THR A 4 -6.25 -17.02 -3.94
CA THR A 4 -6.46 -17.29 -5.38
C THR A 4 -6.64 -15.99 -6.15
N VAL A 5 -7.50 -15.09 -5.66
CA VAL A 5 -7.72 -13.76 -6.27
C VAL A 5 -6.42 -12.94 -6.32
N ALA A 6 -5.60 -13.00 -5.27
CA ALA A 6 -4.32 -12.29 -5.24
C ALA A 6 -3.30 -12.84 -6.24
N ARG A 7 -3.24 -14.17 -6.41
CA ARG A 7 -2.41 -14.82 -7.44
C ARG A 7 -2.87 -14.43 -8.85
N ASP A 8 -4.15 -14.57 -9.12
CA ASP A 8 -4.73 -14.20 -10.41
C ASP A 8 -4.46 -12.74 -10.77
N ALA A 9 -4.56 -11.82 -9.78
CA ALA A 9 -4.24 -10.42 -9.97
C ALA A 9 -2.76 -10.18 -10.26
N ALA A 10 -1.86 -10.92 -9.61
CA ALA A 10 -0.41 -10.83 -9.86
C ALA A 10 -0.05 -11.34 -11.26
N ASP A 11 -0.68 -12.43 -11.69
CA ASP A 11 -0.41 -13.07 -12.99
C ASP A 11 -0.98 -12.27 -14.17
N THR A 12 -2.18 -11.71 -14.01
CA THR A 12 -2.89 -11.00 -15.11
C THR A 12 -2.63 -9.51 -15.14
N ASN A 13 -2.27 -8.92 -14.00
CA ASN A 13 -1.99 -7.48 -13.83
C ASN A 13 -2.98 -6.53 -14.55
N PRO A 14 -4.28 -6.65 -14.31
CA PRO A 14 -5.31 -5.99 -15.12
C PRO A 14 -5.33 -4.46 -14.97
N ALA A 15 -4.76 -3.92 -13.90
CA ALA A 15 -4.72 -2.47 -13.66
C ALA A 15 -3.45 -1.78 -14.18
N GLY A 16 -2.46 -2.53 -14.69
CA GLY A 16 -1.20 -1.98 -15.19
C GLY A 16 -0.18 -1.57 -14.11
N GLY A 17 -0.41 -1.95 -12.83
CA GLY A 17 0.57 -1.85 -11.76
C GLY A 17 1.59 -3.00 -11.78
N SER A 18 2.25 -3.26 -10.66
CA SER A 18 3.13 -4.43 -10.50
C SER A 18 3.26 -4.86 -9.05
N LEU A 19 3.66 -6.11 -8.85
CA LEU A 19 4.04 -6.65 -7.55
C LEU A 19 5.41 -7.31 -7.64
N ARG A 20 6.41 -6.74 -6.94
CA ARG A 20 7.75 -7.29 -6.83
C ARG A 20 8.02 -7.69 -5.38
N LEU A 21 8.08 -8.96 -5.11
CA LEU A 21 8.44 -9.51 -3.80
C LEU A 21 9.92 -9.88 -3.78
N ASN A 22 10.53 -9.78 -2.59
CA ASN A 22 11.89 -10.20 -2.34
C ASN A 22 11.90 -11.28 -1.24
N PRO A 23 11.96 -12.57 -1.60
CA PRO A 23 11.93 -13.66 -0.63
C PRO A 23 13.15 -13.69 0.28
N ASP A 24 14.25 -13.05 -0.12
CA ASP A 24 15.49 -12.98 0.63
C ASP A 24 15.60 -11.71 1.49
N LEU A 25 14.54 -10.90 1.57
CA LEU A 25 14.56 -9.67 2.37
C LEU A 25 14.67 -10.01 3.86
N GLU A 26 15.76 -9.59 4.49
CA GLU A 26 15.87 -9.59 5.94
C GLU A 26 14.97 -8.51 6.54
N ILE A 27 13.90 -8.94 7.21
CA ILE A 27 13.00 -8.02 7.91
C ILE A 27 13.70 -7.50 9.16
N PRO A 28 13.82 -6.17 9.35
CA PRO A 28 14.50 -5.60 10.50
C PRO A 28 13.96 -6.15 11.82
N ARG A 29 14.87 -6.48 12.74
CA ARG A 29 14.51 -7.11 14.01
C ARG A 29 13.51 -6.27 14.82
N TYR A 30 13.61 -4.96 14.77
CA TYR A 30 12.69 -4.07 15.47
C TYR A 30 11.27 -4.10 14.88
N VAL A 31 11.09 -4.54 13.62
CA VAL A 31 9.77 -4.78 13.02
C VAL A 31 9.29 -6.18 13.35
N SER A 32 10.17 -7.19 13.24
CA SER A 32 9.77 -8.61 13.37
C SER A 32 9.59 -9.07 14.83
N SER A 33 10.25 -8.40 15.80
CA SER A 33 10.21 -8.83 17.22
C SER A 33 9.21 -8.07 18.08
N LEU A 34 8.64 -6.97 17.59
CA LEU A 34 7.67 -6.18 18.34
C LEU A 34 6.33 -6.20 17.63
N ASP A 35 5.33 -6.70 18.32
CA ASP A 35 3.94 -6.61 17.90
C ASP A 35 3.34 -5.26 18.33
N ILE A 36 3.61 -4.21 17.59
CA ILE A 36 3.23 -2.84 17.93
C ILE A 36 1.71 -2.67 18.07
N HIS A 37 0.94 -3.48 17.34
CA HIS A 37 -0.51 -3.42 17.32
C HIS A 37 -1.18 -4.63 17.99
N LEU A 38 -0.42 -5.39 18.77
CA LEU A 38 -0.88 -6.66 19.38
C LEU A 38 -1.46 -7.63 18.35
N MET A 39 -0.94 -7.57 17.13
CA MET A 39 -1.30 -8.51 16.08
C MET A 39 -0.32 -9.68 16.08
N PRO A 40 -0.80 -10.91 16.21
CA PRO A 40 0.06 -12.09 16.15
C PRO A 40 0.92 -12.09 14.89
N GLY A 41 2.24 -12.04 15.06
CA GLY A 41 3.22 -12.10 13.98
C GLY A 41 3.41 -10.81 13.20
N CYS A 42 2.94 -9.67 13.68
CA CYS A 42 2.97 -8.39 12.96
C CYS A 42 2.35 -8.49 11.54
N TYR A 43 2.59 -7.51 10.71
CA TYR A 43 2.01 -7.45 9.36
C TYR A 43 2.75 -8.30 8.31
N ASN A 44 3.89 -8.87 8.68
CA ASN A 44 4.76 -9.64 7.81
C ASN A 44 4.62 -11.16 7.99
N SER A 45 3.83 -11.65 8.96
CA SER A 45 3.65 -13.07 9.17
C SER A 45 2.76 -13.71 8.11
N GLU A 46 3.21 -14.86 7.65
CA GLU A 46 2.47 -15.73 6.73
C GLU A 46 2.14 -17.05 7.43
N TYR A 47 0.89 -17.47 7.38
CA TYR A 47 0.41 -18.74 7.94
C TYR A 47 0.32 -19.84 6.86
N THR A 48 0.26 -19.41 5.60
CA THR A 48 0.23 -20.28 4.43
C THR A 48 1.04 -19.67 3.30
N GLN A 49 1.38 -20.46 2.29
CA GLN A 49 2.04 -19.93 1.10
C GLN A 49 1.17 -18.88 0.41
N ASP A 50 1.79 -17.75 0.04
CA ASP A 50 1.16 -16.59 -0.60
C ASP A 50 0.03 -15.97 0.21
N ASP A 51 0.16 -16.00 1.53
CA ASP A 51 -0.84 -15.48 2.47
C ASP A 51 -1.12 -13.99 2.21
N VAL A 52 -2.37 -13.59 2.45
CA VAL A 52 -2.88 -12.23 2.34
C VAL A 52 -3.65 -11.79 3.59
N ALA A 53 -3.71 -12.65 4.62
CA ALA A 53 -4.54 -12.42 5.80
C ALA A 53 -4.19 -11.14 6.53
N GLN A 54 -2.90 -10.84 6.72
CA GLN A 54 -2.45 -9.61 7.38
C GLN A 54 -2.87 -8.36 6.61
N GLY A 55 -2.82 -8.41 5.28
CA GLY A 55 -3.30 -7.31 4.42
C GLY A 55 -4.82 -7.07 4.59
N ALA A 56 -5.61 -8.14 4.62
CA ALA A 56 -7.05 -8.06 4.82
C ALA A 56 -7.40 -7.50 6.21
N VAL A 57 -6.72 -7.98 7.26
CA VAL A 57 -6.92 -7.49 8.63
C VAL A 57 -6.59 -6.01 8.75
N LEU A 58 -5.46 -5.56 8.21
CA LEU A 58 -5.07 -4.15 8.19
C LEU A 58 -6.06 -3.27 7.41
N ALA A 59 -6.47 -3.75 6.24
CA ALA A 59 -7.35 -2.97 5.38
C ALA A 59 -8.74 -2.75 6.01
N TYR A 60 -9.27 -3.73 6.72
CA TYR A 60 -10.65 -3.71 7.22
C TYR A 60 -10.80 -3.74 8.75
N GLY A 61 -9.76 -4.15 9.49
CA GLY A 61 -9.80 -4.22 10.95
C GLY A 61 -10.14 -2.89 11.61
N GLY A 62 -9.58 -1.79 11.12
CA GLY A 62 -9.91 -0.46 11.59
C GLY A 62 -11.38 -0.06 11.40
N ASP A 63 -12.06 -0.63 10.41
CA ASP A 63 -13.49 -0.39 10.17
C ASP A 63 -14.33 -1.15 11.20
N VAL A 64 -13.92 -2.35 11.57
CA VAL A 64 -14.55 -3.14 12.66
C VAL A 64 -14.42 -2.43 13.99
N PHE A 65 -13.21 -2.02 14.38
CA PHE A 65 -12.97 -1.30 15.64
C PHE A 65 -13.73 0.03 15.75
N LYS A 66 -13.91 0.73 14.64
CA LYS A 66 -14.62 2.01 14.59
C LYS A 66 -16.12 1.86 14.32
N GLY A 67 -16.67 0.65 14.42
CA GLY A 67 -18.10 0.38 14.22
C GLY A 67 -18.58 0.73 12.81
N GLY A 68 -17.74 0.56 11.80
CA GLY A 68 -18.08 0.86 10.41
C GLY A 68 -18.11 2.36 10.06
N PHE A 69 -17.63 3.23 10.95
CA PHE A 69 -17.70 4.69 10.74
C PHE A 69 -16.88 5.20 9.54
N ARG A 70 -15.91 4.42 9.05
CA ARG A 70 -15.10 4.82 7.88
C ARG A 70 -15.90 4.91 6.57
N HIS A 71 -16.98 4.14 6.46
CA HIS A 71 -17.83 4.11 5.26
C HIS A 71 -19.06 5.01 5.35
N ARG A 72 -19.17 5.84 6.39
CA ARG A 72 -20.26 6.82 6.45
C ARG A 72 -20.16 7.82 5.30
N LYS A 73 -21.28 8.04 4.60
CA LYS A 73 -21.44 9.12 3.61
C LYS A 73 -20.87 10.42 4.18
N GLY A 74 -19.82 10.97 3.56
CA GLY A 74 -19.17 12.20 4.00
C GLY A 74 -17.89 12.01 4.80
N ASN A 75 -17.42 10.76 5.04
CA ASN A 75 -16.08 10.56 5.58
C ASN A 75 -15.05 10.72 4.44
N PRO A 76 -14.25 11.79 4.44
CA PRO A 76 -13.21 11.98 3.42
C PRO A 76 -12.17 10.88 3.59
N GLY A 77 -11.90 10.09 2.62
CA GLY A 77 -11.04 8.90 2.52
C GLY A 77 -9.70 8.84 3.27
N GLY A 78 -9.60 9.42 4.45
CA GLY A 78 -8.43 9.35 5.31
C GLY A 78 -7.37 10.42 5.03
N VAL A 79 -6.17 10.22 5.61
CA VAL A 79 -5.05 11.18 5.58
C VAL A 79 -4.57 11.40 4.14
N GLY A 80 -4.38 10.35 3.36
CA GLY A 80 -3.92 10.45 1.98
C GLY A 80 -4.83 11.33 1.12
N GLN A 81 -6.15 11.19 1.25
CA GLN A 81 -7.08 12.04 0.51
C GLN A 81 -7.01 13.52 0.92
N SER A 82 -6.87 13.77 2.23
CA SER A 82 -6.77 15.15 2.73
C SER A 82 -5.50 15.83 2.22
N ILE A 83 -4.37 15.11 2.24
CA ILE A 83 -3.09 15.64 1.78
C ILE A 83 -3.07 15.81 0.25
N ALA A 84 -3.51 14.82 -0.52
CA ALA A 84 -3.54 14.90 -1.97
C ALA A 84 -4.41 16.07 -2.45
N LYS A 85 -5.60 16.25 -1.87
CA LYS A 85 -6.48 17.40 -2.15
C LYS A 85 -5.85 18.72 -1.73
N TYR A 86 -5.22 18.79 -0.55
CA TYR A 86 -4.53 19.99 -0.11
C TYR A 86 -3.44 20.40 -1.09
N LEU A 87 -2.61 19.46 -1.54
CA LEU A 87 -1.55 19.74 -2.51
C LEU A 87 -2.12 20.26 -3.83
N SER A 88 -3.15 19.66 -4.37
CA SER A 88 -3.77 20.09 -5.63
C SER A 88 -4.41 21.48 -5.55
N LEU A 89 -5.01 21.81 -4.40
CA LEU A 89 -5.63 23.13 -4.20
C LEU A 89 -4.61 24.23 -3.95
N LYS A 90 -3.59 23.95 -3.12
CA LYS A 90 -2.58 24.93 -2.76
C LYS A 90 -1.57 25.17 -3.87
N TYR A 91 -1.28 24.14 -4.65
CA TYR A 91 -0.28 24.17 -5.71
C TYR A 91 -0.89 23.70 -7.05
N PRO A 92 -1.80 24.49 -7.67
CA PRO A 92 -2.58 24.03 -8.83
C PRO A 92 -1.75 23.77 -10.09
N LYS A 93 -0.48 24.17 -10.11
CA LYS A 93 0.47 23.89 -11.21
C LYS A 93 1.40 22.72 -10.88
N PHE A 94 1.31 22.15 -9.68
CA PHE A 94 2.13 21.03 -9.29
C PHE A 94 1.62 19.76 -9.97
N ALA A 95 2.44 19.17 -10.81
CA ALA A 95 2.14 17.96 -11.57
C ALA A 95 3.22 16.91 -11.29
N PRO A 96 3.13 16.19 -10.16
CA PRO A 96 4.10 15.17 -9.81
C PRO A 96 4.11 14.06 -10.87
N LYS A 97 5.27 13.49 -11.13
CA LYS A 97 5.44 12.37 -12.06
C LYS A 97 5.60 11.05 -11.33
N ARG A 98 6.21 11.07 -10.15
CA ARG A 98 6.43 9.86 -9.35
C ARG A 98 6.14 10.11 -7.88
N ILE A 99 5.41 9.17 -7.28
CA ILE A 99 4.96 9.21 -5.87
C ILE A 99 5.42 7.93 -5.19
N LEU A 100 6.02 8.05 -4.00
CA LEU A 100 6.45 6.92 -3.18
C LEU A 100 5.76 6.98 -1.82
N ASP A 101 5.22 5.83 -1.37
CA ASP A 101 4.69 5.63 -0.01
C ASP A 101 5.54 4.59 0.72
N LEU A 102 6.23 5.01 1.78
CA LEU A 102 7.10 4.18 2.61
C LEU A 102 6.26 3.52 3.71
N GLY A 103 6.34 2.18 3.84
CA GLY A 103 5.47 1.44 4.74
C GLY A 103 4.01 1.48 4.29
N CYS A 104 3.79 1.37 2.99
CA CYS A 104 2.49 1.56 2.36
C CYS A 104 1.41 0.57 2.80
N THR A 105 1.79 -0.53 3.45
CA THR A 105 0.90 -1.63 3.83
C THR A 105 0.11 -2.17 2.62
N SER A 106 -1.21 -2.00 2.60
CA SER A 106 -2.07 -2.37 1.47
C SER A 106 -2.27 -1.26 0.42
N GLY A 107 -1.48 -0.19 0.47
CA GLY A 107 -1.50 0.92 -0.49
C GLY A 107 -2.73 1.83 -0.42
N ARG A 108 -3.61 1.66 0.56
CA ARG A 108 -4.85 2.46 0.65
C ARG A 108 -4.61 3.96 0.77
N ASN A 109 -3.46 4.36 1.31
CA ASN A 109 -3.07 5.77 1.38
C ASN A 109 -2.68 6.35 0.02
N LEU A 110 -2.20 5.50 -0.92
CA LEU A 110 -1.84 5.90 -2.28
C LEU A 110 -3.04 6.11 -3.22
N PHE A 111 -4.15 5.38 -3.02
CA PHE A 111 -5.29 5.47 -3.93
C PHE A 111 -5.76 6.90 -4.19
N PRO A 112 -5.95 7.76 -3.16
CA PRO A 112 -6.32 9.16 -3.38
C PRO A 112 -5.29 9.99 -4.14
N TYR A 113 -4.00 9.66 -4.04
CA TYR A 113 -2.98 10.36 -4.81
C TYR A 113 -3.09 10.03 -6.30
N VAL A 114 -3.33 8.77 -6.66
CA VAL A 114 -3.56 8.38 -8.06
C VAL A 114 -4.83 9.02 -8.61
N GLU A 115 -5.90 9.13 -7.81
CA GLU A 115 -7.13 9.83 -8.21
C GLU A 115 -6.92 11.32 -8.45
N VAL A 116 -6.09 11.99 -7.64
CA VAL A 116 -5.82 13.43 -7.74
C VAL A 116 -4.75 13.75 -8.78
N PHE A 117 -3.77 12.87 -8.94
CA PHE A 117 -2.64 13.01 -9.86
C PHE A 117 -2.56 11.80 -10.81
N PRO A 118 -3.51 11.64 -11.73
CA PRO A 118 -3.64 10.43 -12.56
C PRO A 118 -2.47 10.19 -13.52
N GLU A 119 -1.66 11.21 -13.78
CA GLU A 119 -0.46 11.11 -14.62
C GLU A 119 0.79 10.70 -13.82
N ALA A 120 0.68 10.55 -12.50
CA ALA A 120 1.80 10.16 -11.66
C ALA A 120 1.90 8.64 -11.53
N GLU A 121 3.11 8.12 -11.67
CA GLU A 121 3.45 6.74 -11.37
C GLU A 121 3.52 6.56 -9.84
N ALA A 122 2.68 5.71 -9.29
CA ALA A 122 2.59 5.50 -7.83
C ALA A 122 3.32 4.22 -7.41
N HIS A 123 4.22 4.35 -6.45
CA HIS A 123 5.00 3.27 -5.86
C HIS A 123 4.69 3.12 -4.38
N GLY A 124 4.48 1.90 -3.94
CA GLY A 124 4.33 1.57 -2.53
C GLY A 124 5.35 0.52 -2.10
N ILE A 125 6.04 0.75 -1.00
CA ILE A 125 6.95 -0.23 -0.43
C ILE A 125 6.54 -0.63 0.98
N ASP A 126 6.78 -1.88 1.31
CA ASP A 126 6.60 -2.43 2.65
C ASP A 126 7.52 -3.64 2.84
N VAL A 127 7.82 -4.02 4.06
CA VAL A 127 8.55 -5.26 4.35
C VAL A 127 7.65 -6.50 4.38
N GLY A 128 6.34 -6.30 4.51
CA GLY A 128 5.35 -7.36 4.64
C GLY A 128 4.84 -7.86 3.29
N ALA A 129 5.27 -9.03 2.83
CA ALA A 129 4.75 -9.64 1.62
C ALA A 129 3.21 -9.85 1.63
N PRO A 130 2.57 -10.30 2.75
CA PRO A 130 1.12 -10.48 2.79
C PRO A 130 0.32 -9.21 2.57
N VAL A 131 0.79 -8.08 3.09
CA VAL A 131 0.10 -6.79 2.92
C VAL A 131 0.25 -6.26 1.50
N LEU A 132 1.41 -6.48 0.87
CA LEU A 132 1.66 -6.08 -0.51
C LEU A 132 0.85 -6.92 -1.51
N ARG A 133 0.77 -8.26 -1.33
CA ARG A 133 -0.08 -9.12 -2.15
C ARG A 133 -1.54 -8.71 -2.09
N PHE A 134 -2.03 -8.45 -0.87
CA PHE A 134 -3.40 -7.97 -0.69
C PHE A 134 -3.60 -6.59 -1.33
N GLY A 135 -2.65 -5.67 -1.13
CA GLY A 135 -2.68 -4.32 -1.71
C GLY A 135 -2.73 -4.34 -3.23
N HIS A 136 -1.88 -5.16 -3.86
CA HIS A 136 -1.88 -5.32 -5.31
C HIS A 136 -3.20 -5.88 -5.85
N ALA A 137 -3.76 -6.91 -5.20
CA ALA A 137 -5.06 -7.46 -5.57
C ALA A 137 -6.18 -6.42 -5.43
N LEU A 138 -6.16 -5.63 -4.35
CA LEU A 138 -7.14 -4.58 -4.12
C LEU A 138 -7.01 -3.43 -5.15
N ALA A 139 -5.79 -3.03 -5.48
CA ALA A 139 -5.52 -2.03 -6.50
C ALA A 139 -5.99 -2.52 -7.89
N SER A 140 -5.67 -3.76 -8.23
CA SER A 140 -6.11 -4.42 -9.46
C SER A 140 -7.64 -4.49 -9.57
N TYR A 141 -8.32 -4.88 -8.49
CA TYR A 141 -9.80 -4.89 -8.44
C TYR A 141 -10.41 -3.50 -8.65
N LYS A 142 -9.74 -2.46 -8.17
CA LYS A 142 -10.18 -1.06 -8.32
C LYS A 142 -9.77 -0.43 -9.65
N GLY A 143 -8.96 -1.10 -10.47
CA GLY A 143 -8.40 -0.53 -11.69
C GLY A 143 -7.39 0.60 -11.44
N ILE A 144 -6.70 0.59 -10.29
CA ILE A 144 -5.74 1.62 -9.89
C ILE A 144 -4.32 1.10 -10.10
N PRO A 145 -3.51 1.68 -11.02
CA PRO A 145 -2.15 1.23 -11.27
C PRO A 145 -1.21 1.68 -10.14
N ILE A 146 -0.75 0.74 -9.32
CA ILE A 146 0.26 0.97 -8.29
C ILE A 146 1.35 -0.10 -8.42
N HIS A 147 2.59 0.33 -8.31
CA HIS A 147 3.77 -0.53 -8.29
C HIS A 147 4.15 -0.85 -6.85
N PHE A 148 3.86 -2.07 -6.43
CA PHE A 148 4.23 -2.55 -5.10
C PHE A 148 5.57 -3.27 -5.13
N SER A 149 6.44 -2.98 -4.16
CA SER A 149 7.67 -3.74 -3.99
C SER A 149 8.01 -3.98 -2.52
N GLN A 150 8.50 -5.19 -2.24
CA GLN A 150 8.94 -5.56 -0.90
C GLN A 150 10.35 -5.04 -0.67
N GLN A 151 10.46 -4.03 0.17
CA GLN A 151 11.73 -3.35 0.48
C GLN A 151 11.74 -2.86 1.93
N ASN A 152 12.96 -2.74 2.48
CA ASN A 152 13.19 -2.01 3.72
C ASN A 152 13.35 -0.51 3.41
N ALA A 153 12.57 0.35 4.08
CA ALA A 153 12.63 1.79 3.90
C ALA A 153 13.99 2.43 4.29
N GLU A 154 14.82 1.72 5.05
CA GLU A 154 16.18 2.17 5.38
C GLU A 154 17.21 1.88 4.26
N CYS A 155 16.84 1.03 3.29
CA CYS A 155 17.71 0.64 2.19
C CYS A 155 16.88 0.47 0.91
N LEU A 156 16.62 1.57 0.25
CA LEU A 156 15.75 1.62 -0.94
C LEU A 156 16.50 1.23 -2.21
N ASP A 157 15.80 0.51 -3.08
CA ASP A 157 16.27 0.13 -4.42
C ASP A 157 15.76 1.15 -5.48
N PHE A 158 15.92 2.43 -5.18
CA PHE A 158 15.58 3.53 -6.06
C PHE A 158 16.76 4.51 -6.17
N GLU A 159 16.84 5.19 -7.29
CA GLU A 159 17.83 6.26 -7.48
C GLU A 159 17.49 7.49 -6.63
N ASP A 160 18.51 8.23 -6.23
CA ASP A 160 18.34 9.49 -5.51
C ASP A 160 17.52 10.49 -6.35
N ASN A 161 16.68 11.28 -5.68
CA ASN A 161 15.87 12.33 -6.31
C ASN A 161 14.91 11.82 -7.40
N SER A 162 14.49 10.57 -7.34
CA SER A 162 13.62 9.95 -8.35
C SER A 162 12.12 10.12 -8.10
N PHE A 163 11.70 10.76 -7.00
CA PHE A 163 10.30 10.98 -6.63
C PHE A 163 9.99 12.44 -6.35
N ASP A 164 8.81 12.90 -6.76
CA ASP A 164 8.31 14.26 -6.52
C ASP A 164 7.53 14.36 -5.20
N ILE A 165 6.92 13.25 -4.78
CA ILE A 165 6.24 13.12 -3.48
C ILE A 165 6.73 11.84 -2.81
N VAL A 166 7.11 11.97 -1.54
CA VAL A 166 7.38 10.83 -0.65
C VAL A 166 6.51 10.97 0.59
N THR A 167 5.81 9.90 0.94
CA THR A 167 4.95 9.80 2.13
C THR A 167 5.33 8.60 3.00
N SER A 168 4.89 8.59 4.25
CA SER A 168 5.06 7.47 5.18
C SER A 168 3.91 7.42 6.21
#